data_654980c6aa01f1428ad652ace6ad2b0e
#
_entry.id   654980c6aa01f1428ad652ace6ad2b0e
#
_cell.length_a   1.000
_cell.length_b   1.000
_cell.length_c   1.000
_cell.angle_alpha   90.00
_cell.angle_beta   90.00
_cell.angle_gamma   90.00
#
_symmetry.space_group_name_H-M   'P 1'
#
loop_
_entity.id
_entity.type
_entity.pdbx_description
1 polymer ?
#
loop_
_entity_poly.entity_id
_entity_poly.type
_entity_poly.pdbx_seq_one_letter_code
_entity_poly.pdbx_strand_id
1 'polypeptide(L)'
;ECYHCPLVHPKLAQMSFYRSGENDLFSGTILGGFMQLNDSTETLSISGKRCGKTLGEVGGEDLKRVYYYSIFPNFLLSLHPYYVMFHTLWPQSPNQTRIVCEWLFDSETIAQPGFNPADAVELWDLTNRQDWEICELTQQGVSSRAYTPGLYSNSESLLAAIDQEVLKALEIL
;
A
#
# COMPACT_ATOMS: atom_id res chain seq x y z
N GLU A 1 -1.59 -1.81 8.32
CA GLU A 1 -1.79 -2.27 6.93
C GLU A 1 -1.07 -3.59 6.66
N CYS A 2 0.24 -3.66 6.82
CA CYS A 2 1.01 -4.89 6.55
C CYS A 2 0.72 -6.06 7.52
N TYR A 3 -0.15 -5.88 8.48
CA TYR A 3 -0.52 -6.89 9.48
C TYR A 3 -1.17 -8.13 8.86
N HIS A 4 -2.01 -7.97 7.84
CA HIS A 4 -2.70 -9.06 7.15
C HIS A 4 -1.88 -9.70 6.01
N CYS A 5 -0.82 -9.02 5.52
CA CYS A 5 -0.07 -9.44 4.33
C CYS A 5 0.32 -10.93 4.29
N PRO A 6 0.80 -11.55 5.39
CA PRO A 6 1.22 -12.96 5.32
C PRO A 6 0.09 -13.93 5.02
N LEU A 7 -1.14 -13.56 5.33
CA LEU A 7 -2.32 -14.40 5.16
C LEU A 7 -3.06 -14.08 3.86
N VAL A 8 -3.19 -12.80 3.54
CA VAL A 8 -3.98 -12.32 2.40
C VAL A 8 -3.17 -12.27 1.11
N HIS A 9 -1.86 -11.96 1.20
CA HIS A 9 -0.98 -11.76 0.04
C HIS A 9 0.21 -12.72 0.01
N PRO A 10 0.01 -14.01 -0.26
CA PRO A 10 1.11 -14.99 -0.23
C PRO A 10 2.27 -14.63 -1.16
N LYS A 11 1.98 -14.04 -2.32
CA LYS A 11 3.01 -13.63 -3.29
C LYS A 11 3.83 -12.46 -2.78
N LEU A 12 3.17 -11.43 -2.25
CA LEU A 12 3.82 -10.26 -1.66
C LEU A 12 4.67 -10.65 -0.44
N ALA A 13 4.14 -11.53 0.42
CA ALA A 13 4.81 -12.01 1.62
C ALA A 13 6.11 -12.80 1.32
N GLN A 14 6.25 -13.38 0.12
CA GLN A 14 7.48 -14.03 -0.33
C GLN A 14 8.58 -13.04 -0.72
N MET A 15 8.25 -11.78 -0.95
CA MET A 15 9.13 -10.76 -1.53
C MET A 15 9.61 -9.75 -0.52
N SER A 16 8.91 -9.59 0.59
CA SER A 16 9.20 -8.59 1.61
C SER A 16 9.15 -9.18 3.02
N PHE A 17 9.96 -8.61 3.90
CA PHE A 17 9.93 -8.91 5.33
C PHE A 17 8.91 -7.98 6.00
N TYR A 18 7.63 -8.34 5.97
CA TYR A 18 6.53 -7.53 6.54
C TYR A 18 6.70 -7.13 8.02
N ARG A 19 7.64 -7.78 8.75
CA ARG A 19 7.99 -7.46 10.14
C ARG A 19 9.28 -6.65 10.28
N SER A 20 9.96 -6.35 9.20
CA SER A 20 11.24 -5.61 9.20
C SER A 20 11.10 -4.17 8.71
N GLY A 21 9.88 -3.68 8.63
CA GLY A 21 9.61 -2.28 8.33
C GLY A 21 9.66 -1.42 9.58
N GLU A 22 9.81 -0.14 9.36
CA GLU A 22 9.74 0.89 10.40
C GLU A 22 8.77 1.98 9.94
N ASN A 23 7.88 2.40 10.84
CA ASN A 23 7.05 3.57 10.61
C ASN A 23 7.84 4.80 11.06
N ASP A 24 7.89 5.82 10.24
CA ASP A 24 8.52 7.10 10.50
C ASP A 24 7.52 8.23 10.76
N LEU A 25 6.26 8.04 10.36
CA LEU A 25 5.15 8.97 10.56
C LEU A 25 3.99 8.26 11.27
N PHE A 26 3.72 8.67 12.52
CA PHE A 26 2.76 8.00 13.41
C PHE A 26 1.51 8.82 13.74
N SER A 27 1.44 10.08 13.33
CA SER A 27 0.33 10.99 13.65
C SER A 27 0.19 12.07 12.60
N GLY A 28 -1.01 12.66 12.53
CA GLY A 28 -1.36 13.70 11.57
C GLY A 28 -1.87 13.14 10.26
N THR A 29 -1.90 13.99 9.26
CA THR A 29 -2.52 13.67 7.95
C THR A 29 -1.67 12.78 7.04
N ILE A 30 -0.42 12.49 7.40
CA ILE A 30 0.47 11.58 6.66
C ILE A 30 1.00 10.55 7.64
N LEU A 31 0.70 9.28 7.36
CA LEU A 31 1.06 8.15 8.20
C LEU A 31 1.77 7.09 7.38
N GLY A 32 2.76 6.43 7.94
CA GLY A 32 3.43 5.33 7.24
C GLY A 32 4.89 5.18 7.56
N GLY A 33 5.60 4.52 6.67
CA GLY A 33 7.01 4.20 6.79
C GLY A 33 7.45 3.24 5.69
N PHE A 34 8.49 2.44 5.95
CA PHE A 34 9.02 1.53 4.95
C PHE A 34 8.90 0.06 5.34
N MET A 35 8.97 -0.78 4.33
CA MET A 35 9.18 -2.23 4.44
C MET A 35 10.47 -2.62 3.73
N GLN A 36 11.18 -3.59 4.32
CA GLN A 36 12.39 -4.16 3.76
C GLN A 36 12.04 -5.25 2.74
N LEU A 37 12.61 -5.18 1.54
CA LEU A 37 12.59 -6.28 0.59
C LEU A 37 13.54 -7.39 1.03
N ASN A 38 13.24 -8.64 0.71
CA ASN A 38 14.16 -9.74 0.95
C ASN A 38 15.36 -9.69 -0.02
N ASP A 39 16.41 -10.47 0.27
CA ASP A 39 17.67 -10.40 -0.48
C ASP A 39 17.52 -10.76 -1.96
N SER A 40 16.59 -11.65 -2.30
CA SER A 40 16.35 -12.13 -3.67
C SER A 40 15.46 -11.21 -4.50
N THR A 41 14.83 -10.20 -3.87
CA THR A 41 13.88 -9.28 -4.51
C THR A 41 14.56 -7.94 -4.82
N GLU A 42 14.51 -7.52 -6.07
CA GLU A 42 15.00 -6.20 -6.50
C GLU A 42 13.91 -5.12 -6.40
N THR A 43 12.67 -5.50 -6.69
CA THR A 43 11.47 -4.66 -6.51
C THR A 43 10.23 -5.53 -6.39
N LEU A 44 9.10 -4.94 -6.01
CA LEU A 44 7.82 -5.63 -5.99
C LEU A 44 7.26 -5.69 -7.41
N SER A 45 7.45 -6.84 -8.05
CA SER A 45 6.93 -7.22 -9.36
C SER A 45 6.70 -8.74 -9.38
N ILE A 46 5.97 -9.28 -10.34
CA ILE A 46 5.71 -10.74 -10.40
C ILE A 46 7.00 -11.54 -10.40
N SER A 47 8.02 -11.09 -11.14
CA SER A 47 9.32 -11.75 -11.21
C SER A 47 10.26 -11.42 -10.03
N GLY A 48 9.97 -10.37 -9.27
CA GLY A 48 10.88 -9.81 -8.26
C GLY A 48 12.06 -9.04 -8.83
N LYS A 49 12.09 -8.81 -10.14
CA LYS A 49 13.17 -8.12 -10.84
C LYS A 49 12.82 -6.65 -11.08
N ARG A 50 13.87 -5.83 -11.19
CA ARG A 50 13.71 -4.41 -11.54
C ARG A 50 12.99 -4.26 -12.87
N CYS A 51 12.12 -3.27 -12.95
CA CYS A 51 11.28 -3.00 -14.12
C CYS A 51 11.67 -1.70 -14.84
N GLY A 52 12.91 -1.28 -14.70
CA GLY A 52 13.44 -0.07 -15.35
C GLY A 52 14.67 0.50 -14.65
N LYS A 53 14.93 1.77 -14.91
CA LYS A 53 15.96 2.57 -14.25
C LYS A 53 15.48 2.99 -12.86
N THR A 54 16.39 3.13 -11.92
CA THR A 54 16.07 3.71 -10.60
C THR A 54 15.55 5.14 -10.74
N LEU A 55 14.60 5.49 -9.90
CA LEU A 55 14.02 6.83 -9.88
C LEU A 55 14.99 7.83 -9.25
N GLY A 56 15.25 8.92 -9.97
CA GLY A 56 16.12 9.99 -9.47
C GLY A 56 17.46 9.47 -8.96
N GLU A 57 17.83 9.87 -7.74
CA GLU A 57 19.07 9.50 -7.08
C GLU A 57 18.91 8.38 -6.05
N VAL A 58 17.85 7.57 -6.13
CA VAL A 58 17.62 6.46 -5.21
C VAL A 58 18.78 5.48 -5.26
N GLY A 59 19.37 5.19 -4.08
CA GLY A 59 20.55 4.33 -3.95
C GLY A 59 20.74 3.83 -2.53
N GLY A 60 21.84 3.08 -2.31
CA GLY A 60 22.16 2.54 -0.99
C GLY A 60 21.08 1.61 -0.44
N GLU A 61 20.71 1.81 0.81
CA GLU A 61 19.68 0.99 1.48
C GLU A 61 18.29 1.14 0.88
N ASP A 62 17.97 2.29 0.27
CA ASP A 62 16.66 2.55 -0.31
C ASP A 62 16.37 1.68 -1.55
N LEU A 63 17.39 1.09 -2.17
CA LEU A 63 17.21 0.06 -3.20
C LEU A 63 16.55 -1.23 -2.67
N LYS A 64 16.51 -1.40 -1.36
CA LYS A 64 15.90 -2.56 -0.68
C LYS A 64 14.70 -2.17 0.19
N ARG A 65 14.19 -0.95 0.05
CA ARG A 65 13.05 -0.44 0.80
C ARG A 65 11.91 -0.09 -0.13
N VAL A 66 10.70 -0.29 0.38
CA VAL A 66 9.47 0.24 -0.21
C VAL A 66 8.79 1.06 0.85
N TYR A 67 8.48 2.30 0.54
CA TYR A 67 7.82 3.24 1.44
C TYR A 67 6.33 3.28 1.16
N TYR A 68 5.52 3.20 2.21
CA TYR A 68 4.06 3.26 2.13
C TYR A 68 3.55 4.39 3.02
N TYR A 69 2.79 5.30 2.42
CA TYR A 69 2.18 6.41 3.14
C TYR A 69 0.69 6.49 2.85
N SER A 70 -0.10 6.63 3.91
CA SER A 70 -1.48 7.07 3.83
C SER A 70 -1.51 8.57 3.99
N ILE A 71 -2.05 9.27 3.02
CA ILE A 71 -2.21 10.73 3.01
C ILE A 71 -3.71 11.01 3.10
N PHE A 72 -4.12 11.47 4.27
CA PHE A 72 -5.53 11.76 4.54
C PHE A 72 -6.06 12.85 3.57
N PRO A 73 -7.28 12.76 3.03
CA PRO A 73 -8.28 11.76 3.42
C PRO A 73 -8.31 10.49 2.56
N ASN A 74 -7.71 10.47 1.38
CA ASN A 74 -8.06 9.47 0.37
C ASN A 74 -6.92 9.08 -0.59
N PHE A 75 -5.67 9.24 -0.19
CA PHE A 75 -4.53 8.97 -1.06
C PHE A 75 -3.54 8.01 -0.39
N LEU A 76 -3.23 6.90 -1.07
CA LEU A 76 -2.24 5.93 -0.63
C LEU A 76 -1.05 5.97 -1.58
N LEU A 77 0.13 6.25 -1.07
CA LEU A 77 1.36 6.40 -1.84
C LEU A 77 2.31 5.24 -1.55
N SER A 78 2.85 4.63 -2.59
CA SER A 78 3.86 3.59 -2.51
C SER A 78 5.07 3.99 -3.34
N LEU A 79 6.22 4.18 -2.68
CA LEU A 79 7.48 4.56 -3.31
C LEU A 79 8.38 3.34 -3.43
N HIS A 80 8.64 2.92 -4.65
CA HIS A 80 9.54 1.82 -5.01
C HIS A 80 10.82 2.38 -5.66
N PRO A 81 11.93 1.64 -5.64
CA PRO A 81 13.16 2.13 -6.27
C PRO A 81 13.06 2.41 -7.77
N TYR A 82 12.12 1.76 -8.47
CA TYR A 82 12.02 1.77 -9.94
C TYR A 82 10.71 2.33 -10.48
N TYR A 83 9.73 2.57 -9.61
CA TYR A 83 8.44 3.18 -9.94
C TYR A 83 7.77 3.76 -8.70
N VAL A 84 6.81 4.62 -8.91
CA VAL A 84 5.88 5.07 -7.88
C VAL A 84 4.52 4.49 -8.21
N MET A 85 3.80 4.04 -7.20
CA MET A 85 2.41 3.66 -7.32
C MET A 85 1.57 4.44 -6.31
N PHE A 86 0.37 4.79 -6.70
CA PHE A 86 -0.57 5.38 -5.74
C PHE A 86 -2.01 5.00 -6.05
N HIS A 87 -2.81 5.02 -4.99
CA HIS A 87 -4.25 4.83 -5.07
C HIS A 87 -4.95 6.12 -4.66
N THR A 88 -5.92 6.53 -5.44
CA THR A 88 -6.87 7.57 -5.05
C THR A 88 -8.21 6.91 -4.78
N LEU A 89 -8.73 7.10 -3.57
CA LEU A 89 -10.00 6.53 -3.14
C LEU A 89 -11.10 7.58 -3.27
N TRP A 90 -12.10 7.29 -4.09
CA TRP A 90 -13.23 8.17 -4.36
C TRP A 90 -14.51 7.59 -3.79
N PRO A 91 -14.92 7.96 -2.55
CA PRO A 91 -16.19 7.52 -1.98
C PRO A 91 -17.35 7.94 -2.89
N GLN A 92 -18.20 6.97 -3.25
CA GLN A 92 -19.38 7.20 -4.07
C GLN A 92 -20.68 7.15 -3.25
N SER A 93 -20.69 6.29 -2.23
CA SER A 93 -21.78 6.13 -1.27
C SER A 93 -21.25 5.47 0.00
N PRO A 94 -22.03 5.33 1.08
CA PRO A 94 -21.57 4.70 2.32
C PRO A 94 -21.01 3.28 2.18
N ASN A 95 -21.34 2.58 1.10
CA ASN A 95 -20.93 1.20 0.85
C ASN A 95 -20.32 1.01 -0.54
N GLN A 96 -19.86 2.08 -1.18
CA GLN A 96 -19.20 2.01 -2.48
C GLN A 96 -18.08 3.07 -2.58
N THR A 97 -16.86 2.61 -2.89
CA THR A 97 -15.71 3.47 -3.18
C THR A 97 -15.12 3.08 -4.54
N ARG A 98 -14.91 4.07 -5.40
CA ARG A 98 -14.13 3.90 -6.62
C ARG A 98 -12.66 4.09 -6.29
N ILE A 99 -11.82 3.13 -6.67
CA ILE A 99 -10.36 3.19 -6.49
C ILE A 99 -9.72 3.36 -7.87
N VAL A 100 -8.80 4.32 -7.96
CA VAL A 100 -7.93 4.53 -9.13
C VAL A 100 -6.52 4.24 -8.70
N CYS A 101 -5.85 3.29 -9.34
CA CYS A 101 -4.47 2.94 -9.10
C CYS A 101 -3.63 3.35 -10.31
N GLU A 102 -2.54 4.07 -10.06
CA GLU A 102 -1.68 4.63 -11.10
C GLU A 102 -0.21 4.28 -10.82
N TRP A 103 0.54 4.03 -11.90
CA TRP A 103 1.98 3.74 -11.85
C TRP A 103 2.76 4.78 -12.64
N LEU A 104 3.79 5.33 -12.03
CA LEU A 104 4.70 6.28 -12.67
C LEU A 104 6.09 5.63 -12.77
N PHE A 105 6.65 5.63 -13.97
CA PHE A 105 7.99 5.15 -14.26
C PHE A 105 8.86 6.30 -14.74
N ASP A 106 10.17 6.15 -14.67
CA ASP A 106 11.11 7.09 -15.27
C ASP A 106 10.85 7.26 -16.77
N SER A 107 10.91 8.50 -17.25
CA SER A 107 10.57 8.83 -18.65
C SER A 107 11.50 8.16 -19.67
N GLU A 108 12.79 8.01 -19.36
CA GLU A 108 13.73 7.30 -20.23
C GLU A 108 13.42 5.79 -20.26
N THR A 109 12.93 5.23 -19.14
CA THR A 109 12.47 3.84 -19.06
C THR A 109 11.25 3.64 -19.97
N ILE A 110 10.26 4.52 -19.89
CA ILE A 110 9.05 4.44 -20.74
C ILE A 110 9.41 4.55 -22.23
N ALA A 111 10.40 5.38 -22.56
CA ALA A 111 10.84 5.60 -23.94
C ALA A 111 11.63 4.43 -24.55
N GLN A 112 12.02 3.42 -23.76
CA GLN A 112 12.78 2.27 -24.27
C GLN A 112 11.91 1.39 -25.20
N PRO A 113 12.44 0.96 -26.36
CA PRO A 113 11.77 -0.02 -27.18
C PRO A 113 11.48 -1.31 -26.40
N GLY A 114 10.21 -1.74 -26.39
CA GLY A 114 9.79 -2.95 -25.67
C GLY A 114 9.56 -2.76 -24.18
N PHE A 115 9.54 -1.53 -23.65
CA PHE A 115 9.10 -1.28 -22.28
C PHE A 115 7.72 -1.89 -22.04
N ASN A 116 7.61 -2.65 -20.96
CA ASN A 116 6.37 -3.28 -20.55
C ASN A 116 6.23 -3.19 -19.02
N PRO A 117 5.25 -2.46 -18.49
CA PRO A 117 5.02 -2.35 -17.06
C PRO A 117 4.31 -3.56 -16.44
N ALA A 118 3.90 -4.54 -17.24
CA ALA A 118 3.03 -5.64 -16.82
C ALA A 118 3.55 -6.37 -15.58
N ASP A 119 4.86 -6.58 -15.48
CA ASP A 119 5.46 -7.30 -14.35
C ASP A 119 5.19 -6.63 -12.99
N ALA A 120 5.28 -5.31 -12.94
CA ALA A 120 4.91 -4.53 -11.73
C ALA A 120 3.39 -4.43 -11.57
N VAL A 121 2.66 -4.12 -12.64
CA VAL A 121 1.20 -3.91 -12.61
C VAL A 121 0.47 -5.17 -12.20
N GLU A 122 0.83 -6.34 -12.73
CA GLU A 122 0.17 -7.63 -12.44
C GLU A 122 0.33 -8.05 -10.98
N LEU A 123 1.49 -7.80 -10.34
CA LEU A 123 1.65 -8.07 -8.92
C LEU A 123 0.66 -7.27 -8.09
N TRP A 124 0.52 -5.98 -8.40
CA TRP A 124 -0.36 -5.09 -7.66
C TRP A 124 -1.84 -5.30 -8.01
N ASP A 125 -2.18 -5.66 -9.25
CA ASP A 125 -3.54 -6.06 -9.59
C ASP A 125 -3.96 -7.31 -8.78
N LEU A 126 -3.06 -8.30 -8.67
CA LEU A 126 -3.29 -9.47 -7.81
C LEU A 126 -3.50 -9.08 -6.35
N THR A 127 -2.60 -8.26 -5.80
CA THR A 127 -2.65 -7.81 -4.40
C THR A 127 -3.92 -7.01 -4.14
N ASN A 128 -4.22 -6.02 -4.98
CA ASN A 128 -5.41 -5.18 -4.88
C ASN A 128 -6.71 -5.99 -4.90
N ARG A 129 -6.84 -6.99 -5.78
CA ARG A 129 -8.03 -7.86 -5.83
C ARG A 129 -8.23 -8.63 -4.54
N GLN A 130 -7.15 -9.10 -3.93
CA GLN A 130 -7.19 -9.77 -2.62
C GLN A 130 -7.67 -8.81 -1.51
N ASP A 131 -7.18 -7.58 -1.51
CA ASP A 131 -7.63 -6.54 -0.57
C ASP A 131 -9.11 -6.19 -0.78
N TRP A 132 -9.54 -6.01 -2.02
CA TRP A 132 -10.93 -5.66 -2.32
C TRP A 132 -11.90 -6.75 -1.87
N GLU A 133 -11.57 -8.02 -2.06
CA GLU A 133 -12.37 -9.13 -1.57
C GLU A 133 -12.54 -9.07 -0.04
N ILE A 134 -11.44 -8.83 0.69
CA ILE A 134 -11.48 -8.70 2.15
C ILE A 134 -12.28 -7.46 2.58
N CYS A 135 -12.13 -6.32 1.89
CA CYS A 135 -12.90 -5.11 2.17
C CYS A 135 -14.40 -5.34 1.98
N GLU A 136 -14.81 -6.02 0.90
CA GLU A 136 -16.22 -6.34 0.62
C GLU A 136 -16.81 -7.29 1.67
N LEU A 137 -16.07 -8.32 2.07
CA LEU A 137 -16.47 -9.23 3.16
C LEU A 137 -16.58 -8.49 4.51
N THR A 138 -15.62 -7.63 4.80
CA THR A 138 -15.61 -6.81 6.02
C THR A 138 -16.82 -5.87 6.05
N GLN A 139 -17.18 -5.23 4.93
CA GLN A 139 -18.34 -4.36 4.84
C GLN A 139 -19.65 -5.12 5.14
N GLN A 140 -19.77 -6.36 4.69
CA GLN A 140 -20.93 -7.21 5.02
C GLN A 140 -21.00 -7.46 6.54
N GLY A 141 -19.84 -7.76 7.16
CA GLY A 141 -19.74 -7.95 8.60
C GLY A 141 -20.10 -6.70 9.41
N VAL A 142 -19.54 -5.55 9.02
CA VAL A 142 -19.80 -4.25 9.66
C VAL A 142 -21.27 -3.83 9.54
N SER A 143 -21.93 -4.18 8.44
CA SER A 143 -23.35 -3.91 8.22
C SER A 143 -24.31 -4.84 9.00
N SER A 144 -23.78 -5.85 9.67
CA SER A 144 -24.58 -6.78 10.47
C SER A 144 -25.08 -6.15 11.77
N ARG A 145 -26.28 -6.51 12.19
CA ARG A 145 -26.83 -6.12 13.51
C ARG A 145 -26.06 -6.72 14.70
N ALA A 146 -25.25 -7.75 14.44
CA ALA A 146 -24.41 -8.39 15.46
C ALA A 146 -23.01 -7.76 15.55
N TYR A 147 -22.70 -6.78 14.68
CA TYR A 147 -21.38 -6.14 14.70
C TYR A 147 -21.16 -5.34 15.98
N THR A 148 -20.01 -5.55 16.57
CA THR A 148 -19.47 -4.71 17.65
C THR A 148 -18.03 -4.37 17.30
N PRO A 149 -17.60 -3.09 17.45
CA PRO A 149 -16.21 -2.69 17.20
C PRO A 149 -15.24 -3.53 18.04
N GLY A 150 -14.16 -4.01 17.40
CA GLY A 150 -13.04 -4.66 18.07
C GLY A 150 -12.08 -3.63 18.69
N LEU A 151 -11.12 -4.15 19.45
CA LEU A 151 -10.01 -3.34 19.97
C LEU A 151 -8.81 -3.48 19.02
N TYR A 152 -8.10 -2.38 18.78
CA TYR A 152 -6.83 -2.42 18.09
C TYR A 152 -5.75 -3.08 18.95
N SER A 153 -4.93 -3.89 18.32
CA SER A 153 -3.69 -4.39 18.92
C SER A 153 -2.58 -3.33 18.87
N ASN A 154 -1.50 -3.57 19.60
CA ASN A 154 -0.32 -2.68 19.54
C ASN A 154 0.30 -2.59 18.13
N SER A 155 0.07 -3.58 17.26
CA SER A 155 0.55 -3.59 15.88
C SER A 155 -0.33 -2.77 14.92
N GLU A 156 -1.47 -2.25 15.39
CA GLU A 156 -2.47 -1.52 14.61
C GLU A 156 -2.54 -0.03 14.98
N SER A 157 -1.46 0.52 15.53
CA SER A 157 -1.40 1.92 15.97
C SER A 157 -1.68 2.93 14.85
N LEU A 158 -1.27 2.65 13.62
CA LEU A 158 -1.54 3.54 12.48
C LEU A 158 -3.02 3.53 12.07
N LEU A 159 -3.73 2.41 12.26
CA LEU A 159 -5.19 2.36 12.03
C LEU A 159 -5.91 3.26 13.02
N ALA A 160 -5.56 3.18 14.30
CA ALA A 160 -6.08 4.08 15.32
C ALA A 160 -5.77 5.56 15.02
N ALA A 161 -4.58 5.86 14.46
CA ALA A 161 -4.20 7.21 14.05
C ALA A 161 -5.05 7.73 12.87
N ILE A 162 -5.39 6.87 11.88
CA ILE A 162 -6.31 7.24 10.79
C ILE A 162 -7.70 7.56 11.34
N ASP A 163 -8.22 6.74 12.26
CA ASP A 163 -9.51 7.00 12.90
C ASP A 163 -9.54 8.35 13.60
N GLN A 164 -8.45 8.73 14.28
CA GLN A 164 -8.35 10.05 14.91
C GLN A 164 -8.46 11.19 13.89
N GLU A 165 -7.83 11.08 12.72
CA GLU A 165 -7.95 12.09 11.68
C GLU A 165 -9.37 12.16 11.08
N VAL A 166 -10.04 11.02 10.94
CA VAL A 166 -11.46 10.97 10.54
C VAL A 166 -12.34 11.68 11.57
N LEU A 167 -12.17 11.39 12.86
CA LEU A 167 -12.95 12.00 13.93
C LEU A 167 -12.73 13.51 14.01
N LYS A 168 -11.49 13.98 13.85
CA LYS A 168 -11.17 15.42 13.75
C LYS A 168 -11.86 16.08 12.56
N ALA A 169 -11.81 15.45 11.39
CA ALA A 169 -12.43 15.98 10.18
C ALA A 169 -13.97 16.04 10.28
N LEU A 170 -14.56 15.18 11.10
CA LEU A 170 -16.00 15.18 11.40
C LEU A 170 -16.38 16.09 12.57
N GLU A 171 -15.42 16.84 13.14
CA GLU A 171 -15.62 17.70 14.31
C GLU A 171 -16.20 16.97 15.54
N ILE A 172 -15.81 15.69 15.71
CA ILE A 172 -16.25 14.85 16.85
C ILE A 172 -15.20 14.87 17.98
N LEU A 173 -13.97 15.32 17.69
CA LEU A 173 -12.85 15.47 18.63
C LEU A 173 -12.37 16.92 18.68
#